data_6861af43453956c25d71be09e3aa3bea
#
_entry.id   6861af43453956c25d71be09e3aa3bea
#
_cell.length_a   1.000
_cell.length_b   1.000
_cell.length_c   1.000
_cell.angle_alpha   90.00
_cell.angle_beta   90.00
_cell.angle_gamma   90.00
#
_symmetry.space_group_name_H-M   'P 1'
#
loop_
_entity.id
_entity.type
_entity.pdbx_description
1 polymer ?
#
loop_
_entity_poly.entity_id
_entity_poly.type
_entity_poly.pdbx_seq_one_letter_code
_entity_poly.pdbx_strand_id
1 'polypeptide(L)'
;MRRPSLLLLVLPALLGGGCATLVEPLPREAEVHRARTPDGWELELVRYAARPAATGRPVLLCHGITANGRNMDLDSGHSMARWFAAHGRQTWTVSLRPAGSFFGAEGGTSPRWKPGYGFDELVDQDLPTAVAYVRRVTGAPLIDYAGHSLGGIVLYGYLGSGGQGLGAAAVLGSPMRLDLGGPVDALLPQVAALLNPGWYFPAKGPSLFGIPLAGMVQDNPTELVLYNPENTTHLTMQRLMAYGIEDTGMALLQQLAGMMQTGELKSRDGARNYRQLLAGVTTPVLVVAGKRDRMAPVPAVKAGYRALGGPKEWRLMGVENGARADYGHMDLVLGERAATEVWPVVLDFFERHSR
;
A
#
# COMPACT_ATOMS: atom_id res chain seq x y z
N MET A 1 4.71 49.09 -25.58
CA MET A 1 4.96 48.53 -24.25
C MET A 1 3.78 47.65 -23.88
N ARG A 2 3.91 46.33 -24.03
CA ARG A 2 2.86 45.36 -23.66
C ARG A 2 3.12 44.94 -22.20
N ARG A 3 2.12 45.12 -21.34
CA ARG A 3 2.17 44.68 -19.93
C ARG A 3 2.18 43.13 -19.91
N PRO A 4 3.09 42.47 -19.17
CA PRO A 4 3.05 41.04 -19.01
C PRO A 4 1.80 40.68 -18.17
N SER A 5 1.09 39.66 -18.63
CA SER A 5 -0.17 39.22 -18.06
C SER A 5 0.01 38.77 -16.63
N LEU A 6 -0.65 39.45 -15.70
CA LEU A 6 -0.74 39.14 -14.27
C LEU A 6 -1.32 37.74 -14.02
N LEU A 7 -1.87 37.10 -15.04
CA LEU A 7 -2.53 35.79 -14.97
C LEU A 7 -1.56 34.62 -14.73
N LEU A 8 -0.29 34.73 -15.15
CA LEU A 8 0.68 33.62 -15.03
C LEU A 8 1.30 33.51 -13.63
N LEU A 9 1.21 34.53 -12.80
CA LEU A 9 1.76 34.52 -11.43
C LEU A 9 0.75 34.13 -10.34
N VAL A 10 -0.55 34.17 -10.67
CA VAL A 10 -1.61 33.82 -9.70
C VAL A 10 -1.89 32.32 -9.67
N LEU A 11 -1.66 31.59 -10.79
CA LEU A 11 -1.91 30.16 -10.88
C LEU A 11 -1.04 29.32 -9.90
N PRO A 12 0.28 29.56 -9.77
CA PRO A 12 1.10 28.84 -8.80
C PRO A 12 0.74 29.13 -7.33
N ALA A 13 0.31 30.35 -7.03
CA ALA A 13 -0.06 30.75 -5.67
C ALA A 13 -1.40 30.13 -5.23
N LEU A 14 -2.35 29.96 -6.16
CA LEU A 14 -3.62 29.29 -5.89
C LEU A 14 -3.44 27.77 -5.73
N LEU A 15 -2.54 27.16 -6.50
CA LEU A 15 -2.22 25.73 -6.38
C LEU A 15 -1.43 25.42 -5.10
N GLY A 16 -0.49 26.28 -4.70
CA GLY A 16 0.29 26.10 -3.49
C GLY A 16 -0.52 26.27 -2.19
N GLY A 17 -1.45 27.23 -2.15
CA GLY A 17 -2.32 27.46 -1.01
C GLY A 17 -3.39 26.37 -0.85
N GLY A 18 -3.93 25.85 -1.95
CA GLY A 18 -4.94 24.79 -1.93
C GLY A 18 -4.41 23.44 -1.43
N CYS A 19 -3.18 23.09 -1.80
CA CYS A 19 -2.57 21.82 -1.34
C CYS A 19 -2.27 21.82 0.16
N ALA A 20 -1.84 22.94 0.73
CA ALA A 20 -1.52 23.03 2.16
C ALA A 20 -2.75 22.80 3.06
N THR A 21 -3.95 23.15 2.60
CA THR A 21 -5.20 22.91 3.35
C THR A 21 -5.70 21.49 3.28
N LEU A 22 -5.22 20.69 2.32
CA LEU A 22 -5.58 19.28 2.18
C LEU A 22 -4.78 18.37 3.12
N VAL A 23 -3.54 18.76 3.46
CA VAL A 23 -2.65 17.92 4.26
C VAL A 23 -3.04 18.02 5.73
N GLU A 24 -3.45 16.88 6.30
CA GLU A 24 -3.57 16.75 7.76
C GLU A 24 -2.22 16.30 8.32
N PRO A 25 -1.61 17.05 9.27
CA PRO A 25 -0.35 16.64 9.87
C PRO A 25 -0.51 15.33 10.65
N LEU A 26 0.60 14.65 10.87
CA LEU A 26 0.64 13.53 11.80
C LEU A 26 0.19 13.99 13.19
N PRO A 27 -0.53 13.13 13.96
CA PRO A 27 -0.86 13.47 15.35
C PRO A 27 0.42 13.73 16.16
N ARG A 28 0.36 14.66 17.10
CA ARG A 28 1.55 15.10 17.89
C ARG A 28 2.23 13.96 18.63
N GLU A 29 1.48 12.94 18.98
CA GLU A 29 1.94 11.74 19.66
C GLU A 29 2.50 10.67 18.73
N ALA A 30 2.43 10.85 17.42
CA ALA A 30 3.05 9.94 16.47
C ALA A 30 4.57 10.14 16.45
N GLU A 31 5.30 9.03 16.49
CA GLU A 31 6.77 9.05 16.51
C GLU A 31 7.29 8.59 15.16
N VAL A 32 8.10 9.42 14.50
CA VAL A 32 8.74 9.08 13.23
C VAL A 32 10.07 8.39 13.48
N HIS A 33 10.23 7.21 12.96
CA HIS A 33 11.42 6.38 13.05
C HIS A 33 12.03 6.14 11.67
N ARG A 34 13.31 5.81 11.64
CA ARG A 34 14.04 5.44 10.41
C ARG A 34 14.75 4.13 10.62
N ALA A 35 14.56 3.20 9.68
CA ALA A 35 15.23 1.91 9.66
C ALA A 35 16.08 1.80 8.39
N ARG A 36 17.36 1.46 8.54
CA ARG A 36 18.28 1.32 7.41
C ARG A 36 18.33 -0.14 6.95
N THR A 37 18.08 -0.35 5.66
CA THR A 37 18.19 -1.66 5.02
C THR A 37 19.66 -2.04 4.82
N PRO A 38 20.00 -3.34 4.71
CA PRO A 38 21.38 -3.79 4.45
C PRO A 38 22.00 -3.18 3.19
N ASP A 39 21.22 -2.94 2.15
CA ASP A 39 21.67 -2.28 0.91
C ASP A 39 21.67 -0.74 0.99
N GLY A 40 21.43 -0.19 2.20
CA GLY A 40 21.64 1.22 2.54
C GLY A 40 20.51 2.18 2.21
N TRP A 41 19.28 1.68 2.03
CA TRP A 41 18.08 2.52 1.99
C TRP A 41 17.59 2.86 3.41
N GLU A 42 16.89 3.96 3.54
CA GLU A 42 16.20 4.30 4.78
C GLU A 42 14.69 4.19 4.58
N LEU A 43 14.07 3.37 5.41
CA LEU A 43 12.63 3.23 5.48
C LEU A 43 12.10 4.14 6.57
N GLU A 44 11.03 4.88 6.29
CA GLU A 44 10.32 5.62 7.30
C GLU A 44 9.26 4.73 7.94
N LEU A 45 9.24 4.72 9.27
CA LEU A 45 8.18 4.09 10.03
C LEU A 45 7.56 5.12 10.96
N VAL A 46 6.23 5.12 11.06
CA VAL A 46 5.53 5.99 12.01
C VAL A 46 4.84 5.12 13.05
N ARG A 47 5.14 5.39 14.33
CA ARG A 47 4.58 4.69 15.47
C ARG A 47 3.40 5.44 16.04
N TYR A 48 2.32 4.71 16.32
CA TYR A 48 1.11 5.16 17.01
C TYR A 48 0.98 4.35 18.30
N ALA A 49 1.09 5.02 19.45
CA ALA A 49 0.97 4.36 20.75
C ALA A 49 -0.45 3.83 20.97
N ALA A 50 -0.55 2.65 21.52
CA ALA A 50 -1.85 2.08 21.88
C ALA A 50 -2.57 2.90 22.95
N ARG A 51 -3.88 3.09 22.79
CA ARG A 51 -4.77 3.76 23.76
C ARG A 51 -6.12 3.03 23.75
N PRO A 52 -6.53 2.32 24.79
CA PRO A 52 -5.83 2.05 26.06
C PRO A 52 -4.50 1.30 25.92
N ALA A 53 -3.85 0.95 27.02
CA ALA A 53 -2.57 0.23 27.02
C ALA A 53 -2.61 -0.98 26.09
N ALA A 54 -1.47 -1.31 25.48
CA ALA A 54 -1.37 -2.37 24.49
C ALA A 54 -1.88 -3.71 25.05
N THR A 55 -2.81 -4.34 24.33
CA THR A 55 -3.45 -5.61 24.72
C THR A 55 -3.04 -6.78 23.83
N GLY A 56 -2.27 -6.54 22.78
CA GLY A 56 -1.86 -7.59 21.83
C GLY A 56 -0.54 -7.25 21.14
N ARG A 57 -0.16 -8.07 20.17
CA ARG A 57 1.06 -7.86 19.40
C ARG A 57 1.02 -6.50 18.69
N PRO A 58 2.18 -5.83 18.53
CA PRO A 58 2.26 -4.67 17.66
C PRO A 58 1.81 -5.00 16.23
N VAL A 59 1.21 -4.03 15.55
CA VAL A 59 0.75 -4.18 14.16
C VAL A 59 1.61 -3.34 13.24
N LEU A 60 2.11 -3.90 12.15
CA LEU A 60 2.79 -3.20 11.07
C LEU A 60 1.86 -3.11 9.85
N LEU A 61 1.57 -1.90 9.40
CA LEU A 61 0.74 -1.60 8.23
C LEU A 61 1.61 -1.19 7.05
N CYS A 62 1.36 -1.76 5.87
CA CYS A 62 2.12 -1.49 4.66
C CYS A 62 1.21 -1.12 3.49
N HIS A 63 1.60 -0.04 2.80
CA HIS A 63 0.88 0.56 1.68
C HIS A 63 1.00 -0.22 0.35
N GLY A 64 0.25 0.24 -0.66
CA GLY A 64 0.29 -0.26 -2.03
C GLY A 64 1.41 0.32 -2.89
N ILE A 65 1.37 0.01 -4.20
CA ILE A 65 2.30 0.57 -5.17
C ILE A 65 2.06 2.08 -5.33
N THR A 66 3.10 2.83 -5.69
CA THR A 66 3.05 4.30 -5.87
C THR A 66 2.48 5.05 -4.67
N ALA A 67 2.62 4.50 -3.47
CA ALA A 67 2.11 5.10 -2.24
C ALA A 67 3.19 5.14 -1.15
N ASN A 68 2.86 5.72 0.00
CA ASN A 68 3.69 5.79 1.19
C ASN A 68 2.86 5.46 2.44
N GLY A 69 3.45 5.54 3.63
CA GLY A 69 2.81 5.21 4.89
C GLY A 69 1.53 6.02 5.18
N ARG A 70 1.36 7.20 4.55
CA ARG A 70 0.13 8.01 4.65
C ARG A 70 -1.09 7.32 4.05
N ASN A 71 -0.91 6.35 3.20
CA ASN A 71 -2.00 5.50 2.72
C ASN A 71 -2.71 4.75 3.86
N MET A 72 -2.00 4.49 4.97
CA MET A 72 -2.52 3.85 6.18
C MET A 72 -2.92 4.84 7.28
N ASP A 73 -2.61 6.14 7.09
CA ASP A 73 -2.93 7.25 7.99
C ASP A 73 -3.18 8.52 7.19
N LEU A 74 -4.25 8.56 6.41
CA LEU A 74 -4.52 9.66 5.50
C LEU A 74 -4.93 10.92 6.27
N ASP A 75 -5.92 10.78 7.12
CA ASP A 75 -6.46 11.82 8.01
C ASP A 75 -7.12 11.17 9.23
N SER A 76 -7.68 12.00 10.12
CA SER A 76 -8.31 11.52 11.36
C SER A 76 -9.52 10.60 11.16
N GLY A 77 -10.22 10.71 10.02
CA GLY A 77 -11.35 9.85 9.64
C GLY A 77 -10.93 8.59 8.88
N HIS A 78 -9.82 8.67 8.15
CA HIS A 78 -9.33 7.62 7.25
C HIS A 78 -7.94 7.15 7.67
N SER A 79 -7.83 6.65 8.89
CA SER A 79 -6.58 6.16 9.45
C SER A 79 -6.75 4.78 10.09
N MET A 80 -6.35 3.76 9.37
CA MET A 80 -6.26 2.40 9.92
C MET A 80 -5.26 2.35 11.08
N ALA A 81 -4.18 3.14 11.01
CA ALA A 81 -3.16 3.18 12.05
C ALA A 81 -3.69 3.74 13.38
N ARG A 82 -4.35 4.90 13.36
CA ARG A 82 -4.95 5.52 14.56
C ARG A 82 -6.11 4.66 15.09
N TRP A 83 -6.87 4.03 14.20
CA TRP A 83 -7.97 3.15 14.59
C TRP A 83 -7.46 1.93 15.37
N PHE A 84 -6.45 1.22 14.87
CA PHE A 84 -5.85 0.10 15.60
C PHE A 84 -5.23 0.55 16.93
N ALA A 85 -4.57 1.73 16.95
CA ALA A 85 -4.03 2.31 18.18
C ALA A 85 -5.13 2.58 19.21
N ALA A 86 -6.28 3.13 18.78
CA ALA A 86 -7.45 3.35 19.63
C ALA A 86 -8.11 2.04 20.14
N HIS A 87 -7.85 0.92 19.46
CA HIS A 87 -8.31 -0.41 19.86
C HIS A 87 -7.22 -1.24 20.58
N GLY A 88 -6.28 -0.57 21.23
CA GLY A 88 -5.28 -1.22 22.09
C GLY A 88 -4.13 -1.91 21.36
N ARG A 89 -3.92 -1.61 20.07
CA ARG A 89 -2.82 -2.20 19.31
C ARG A 89 -1.75 -1.16 19.02
N GLN A 90 -0.55 -1.30 19.59
CA GLN A 90 0.56 -0.44 19.16
C GLN A 90 0.77 -0.62 17.66
N THR A 91 0.60 0.45 16.91
CA THR A 91 0.55 0.36 15.44
C THR A 91 1.70 1.12 14.81
N TRP A 92 2.21 0.59 13.72
CA TRP A 92 3.28 1.15 12.92
C TRP A 92 2.84 1.20 11.46
N THR A 93 3.12 2.29 10.77
CA THR A 93 3.09 2.31 9.31
C THR A 93 4.52 2.25 8.79
N VAL A 94 4.73 1.65 7.63
CA VAL A 94 6.01 1.68 6.93
C VAL A 94 5.84 2.31 5.55
N SER A 95 6.76 3.20 5.19
CA SER A 95 6.98 3.59 3.80
C SER A 95 8.12 2.72 3.28
N LEU A 96 7.81 1.84 2.32
CA LEU A 96 8.81 1.05 1.60
C LEU A 96 9.74 2.00 0.84
N ARG A 97 10.90 1.49 0.39
CA ARG A 97 11.90 2.32 -0.30
C ARG A 97 11.26 3.21 -1.36
N PRO A 98 11.41 4.53 -1.24
CA PRO A 98 10.85 5.46 -2.21
C PRO A 98 11.72 5.48 -3.47
N ALA A 99 11.08 5.72 -4.59
CA ALA A 99 11.79 5.97 -5.85
C ALA A 99 12.56 7.29 -5.85
N GLY A 100 12.31 8.15 -4.88
CA GLY A 100 12.81 9.51 -4.84
C GLY A 100 11.89 10.44 -5.63
N SER A 101 11.13 11.29 -4.96
CA SER A 101 10.23 12.23 -5.61
C SER A 101 11.01 13.27 -6.42
N PHE A 102 10.67 13.46 -7.68
CA PHE A 102 11.19 14.53 -8.52
C PHE A 102 10.96 15.92 -7.89
N PHE A 103 9.89 16.08 -7.13
CA PHE A 103 9.52 17.32 -6.45
C PHE A 103 9.95 17.41 -4.98
N GLY A 104 10.80 16.50 -4.52
CA GLY A 104 11.44 16.61 -3.21
C GLY A 104 10.49 16.53 -2.03
N ALA A 105 9.59 15.55 -2.01
CA ALA A 105 8.77 15.32 -0.83
C ALA A 105 9.62 15.11 0.41
N GLU A 106 9.29 15.83 1.44
CA GLU A 106 9.89 15.75 2.75
C GLU A 106 9.72 14.33 3.29
N GLY A 107 10.82 13.66 3.59
CA GLY A 107 10.81 12.36 4.26
C GLY A 107 11.76 11.30 3.72
N GLY A 108 12.12 11.33 2.45
CA GLY A 108 13.09 10.38 1.91
C GLY A 108 14.53 10.84 2.08
N THR A 109 15.25 10.32 3.05
CA THR A 109 16.71 10.55 3.20
C THR A 109 17.53 9.58 2.35
N SER A 110 16.89 8.65 1.68
CA SER A 110 17.57 7.76 0.73
C SER A 110 18.12 8.55 -0.44
N PRO A 111 19.32 8.22 -0.95
CA PRO A 111 19.90 8.89 -2.10
C PRO A 111 18.93 8.86 -3.27
N ARG A 112 18.54 10.01 -3.77
CA ARG A 112 17.51 10.23 -4.81
C ARG A 112 17.74 9.47 -6.13
N TRP A 113 18.84 8.78 -6.29
CA TRP A 113 19.31 8.24 -7.55
C TRP A 113 20.03 6.90 -7.41
N LYS A 114 19.57 6.01 -6.50
CA LYS A 114 20.02 4.63 -6.57
C LYS A 114 19.28 3.94 -7.72
N PRO A 115 20.00 3.43 -8.73
CA PRO A 115 19.36 2.73 -9.84
C PRO A 115 18.63 1.48 -9.35
N GLY A 116 17.49 1.29 -9.94
CA GLY A 116 16.73 0.08 -10.09
C GLY A 116 16.58 -0.86 -8.90
N TYR A 117 15.59 -0.64 -8.06
CA TYR A 117 15.08 -1.70 -7.20
C TYR A 117 13.86 -2.36 -7.84
N GLY A 118 13.67 -3.62 -7.59
CA GLY A 118 12.50 -4.38 -8.02
C GLY A 118 11.75 -4.96 -6.83
N PHE A 119 10.89 -5.93 -7.12
CA PHE A 119 10.09 -6.62 -6.13
C PHE A 119 10.95 -7.39 -5.11
N ASP A 120 12.05 -8.00 -5.58
CA ASP A 120 12.93 -8.82 -4.74
C ASP A 120 13.54 -8.00 -3.60
N GLU A 121 13.95 -6.75 -3.86
CA GLU A 121 14.50 -5.89 -2.82
C GLU A 121 13.46 -5.52 -1.75
N LEU A 122 12.19 -5.39 -2.13
CA LEU A 122 11.11 -5.16 -1.15
C LEU A 122 10.91 -6.40 -0.25
N VAL A 123 11.02 -7.59 -0.84
CA VAL A 123 10.87 -8.88 -0.14
C VAL A 123 12.08 -9.19 0.75
N ASP A 124 13.30 -9.00 0.22
CA ASP A 124 14.53 -9.48 0.83
C ASP A 124 15.21 -8.44 1.74
N GLN A 125 14.85 -7.15 1.58
CA GLN A 125 15.49 -6.04 2.30
C GLN A 125 14.48 -5.21 3.12
N ASP A 126 13.44 -4.67 2.47
CA ASP A 126 12.57 -3.70 3.13
C ASP A 126 11.69 -4.35 4.21
N LEU A 127 10.90 -5.35 3.84
CA LEU A 127 9.99 -5.96 4.80
C LEU A 127 10.72 -6.64 5.96
N PRO A 128 11.79 -7.42 5.74
CA PRO A 128 12.60 -7.96 6.84
C PRO A 128 13.14 -6.87 7.77
N THR A 129 13.63 -5.76 7.21
CA THR A 129 14.15 -4.62 7.99
C THR A 129 13.05 -3.99 8.85
N ALA A 130 11.87 -3.74 8.27
CA ALA A 130 10.75 -3.15 8.99
C ALA A 130 10.25 -4.07 10.12
N VAL A 131 10.08 -5.36 9.85
CA VAL A 131 9.66 -6.37 10.85
C VAL A 131 10.67 -6.45 11.99
N ALA A 132 11.96 -6.58 11.67
CA ALA A 132 13.04 -6.64 12.67
C ALA A 132 13.13 -5.35 13.50
N TYR A 133 12.94 -4.19 12.86
CA TYR A 133 12.95 -2.90 13.53
C TYR A 133 11.83 -2.78 14.56
N VAL A 134 10.59 -3.06 14.15
CA VAL A 134 9.42 -2.98 15.06
C VAL A 134 9.59 -3.96 16.22
N ARG A 135 9.97 -5.20 15.96
CA ARG A 135 10.21 -6.20 17.00
C ARG A 135 11.29 -5.73 18.00
N ARG A 136 12.38 -5.18 17.51
CA ARG A 136 13.47 -4.68 18.37
C ARG A 136 13.02 -3.51 19.26
N VAL A 137 12.30 -2.54 18.68
CA VAL A 137 11.88 -1.34 19.43
C VAL A 137 10.79 -1.68 20.47
N THR A 138 9.91 -2.61 20.13
CA THR A 138 8.79 -3.00 21.01
C THR A 138 9.16 -4.12 22.00
N GLY A 139 10.25 -4.83 21.77
CA GLY A 139 10.60 -6.06 22.52
C GLY A 139 9.69 -7.25 22.21
N ALA A 140 8.77 -7.11 21.26
CA ALA A 140 7.82 -8.16 20.92
C ALA A 140 8.50 -9.30 20.13
N PRO A 141 8.34 -10.58 20.52
CA PRO A 141 8.91 -11.70 19.76
C PRO A 141 8.25 -11.86 18.39
N LEU A 142 6.98 -11.52 18.27
CA LEU A 142 6.20 -11.53 17.04
C LEU A 142 5.39 -10.25 16.93
N ILE A 143 5.14 -9.80 15.69
CA ILE A 143 4.21 -8.72 15.37
C ILE A 143 3.15 -9.23 14.41
N ASP A 144 2.02 -8.53 14.32
CA ASP A 144 1.02 -8.78 13.29
C ASP A 144 1.24 -7.82 12.11
N TYR A 145 0.81 -8.20 10.92
CA TYR A 145 1.04 -7.42 9.71
C TYR A 145 -0.23 -7.27 8.89
N ALA A 146 -0.50 -6.07 8.38
CA ALA A 146 -1.53 -5.88 7.36
C ALA A 146 -0.96 -5.11 6.16
N GLY A 147 -1.05 -5.71 4.96
CA GLY A 147 -0.57 -5.11 3.72
C GLY A 147 -1.70 -4.89 2.72
N HIS A 148 -1.73 -3.70 2.13
CA HIS A 148 -2.66 -3.35 1.06
C HIS A 148 -1.97 -3.50 -0.29
N SER A 149 -2.65 -4.10 -1.27
CA SER A 149 -2.17 -4.17 -2.65
C SER A 149 -0.74 -4.71 -2.75
N LEU A 150 0.24 -3.92 -3.23
CA LEU A 150 1.65 -4.31 -3.27
C LEU A 150 2.18 -4.75 -1.89
N GLY A 151 1.79 -4.07 -0.80
CA GLY A 151 2.21 -4.46 0.55
C GLY A 151 1.83 -5.90 0.90
N GLY A 152 0.65 -6.37 0.46
CA GLY A 152 0.27 -7.77 0.62
C GLY A 152 0.99 -8.71 -0.36
N ILE A 153 1.32 -8.25 -1.58
CA ILE A 153 2.12 -9.05 -2.52
C ILE A 153 3.54 -9.25 -1.96
N VAL A 154 4.13 -8.19 -1.38
CA VAL A 154 5.45 -8.26 -0.72
C VAL A 154 5.40 -9.22 0.48
N LEU A 155 4.31 -9.22 1.26
CA LEU A 155 4.12 -10.20 2.33
C LEU A 155 4.13 -11.63 1.81
N TYR A 156 3.43 -11.90 0.70
CA TYR A 156 3.45 -13.22 0.09
C TYR A 156 4.87 -13.66 -0.29
N GLY A 157 5.64 -12.75 -0.91
CA GLY A 157 7.05 -13.00 -1.21
C GLY A 157 7.88 -13.28 0.04
N TYR A 158 7.70 -12.47 1.07
CA TYR A 158 8.40 -12.59 2.35
C TYR A 158 8.12 -13.92 3.06
N LEU A 159 6.83 -14.25 3.24
CA LEU A 159 6.44 -15.52 3.89
C LEU A 159 6.87 -16.73 3.07
N GLY A 160 6.67 -16.70 1.74
CA GLY A 160 7.09 -17.77 0.84
C GLY A 160 8.61 -18.00 0.85
N SER A 161 9.40 -16.95 1.07
CA SER A 161 10.86 -17.03 1.22
C SER A 161 11.32 -17.43 2.62
N GLY A 162 10.42 -17.84 3.50
CA GLY A 162 10.75 -18.25 4.88
C GLY A 162 10.87 -17.10 5.87
N GLY A 163 10.29 -15.94 5.55
CA GLY A 163 10.27 -14.77 6.44
C GLY A 163 9.68 -15.06 7.81
N GLN A 164 10.31 -14.55 8.86
CA GLN A 164 10.01 -14.85 10.25
C GLN A 164 9.60 -13.59 11.03
N GLY A 165 9.00 -13.78 12.20
CA GLY A 165 8.70 -12.67 13.12
C GLY A 165 7.27 -12.15 13.02
N LEU A 166 6.42 -12.78 12.20
CA LEU A 166 5.00 -12.48 12.11
C LEU A 166 4.17 -13.55 12.87
N GLY A 167 3.22 -13.09 13.69
CA GLY A 167 2.29 -13.94 14.40
C GLY A 167 1.05 -14.25 13.58
N ALA A 168 0.47 -13.23 12.97
CA ALA A 168 -0.63 -13.32 12.01
C ALA A 168 -0.49 -12.22 10.95
N ALA A 169 -1.09 -12.41 9.80
CA ALA A 169 -1.03 -11.44 8.72
C ALA A 169 -2.38 -11.27 8.02
N ALA A 170 -2.61 -10.08 7.47
CA ALA A 170 -3.76 -9.78 6.62
C ALA A 170 -3.30 -9.15 5.29
N VAL A 171 -3.90 -9.53 4.20
CA VAL A 171 -3.70 -8.94 2.88
C VAL A 171 -5.02 -8.41 2.36
N LEU A 172 -5.01 -7.13 1.95
CA LEU A 172 -6.19 -6.41 1.51
C LEU A 172 -6.02 -6.02 0.04
N GLY A 173 -6.89 -6.52 -0.84
CA GLY A 173 -6.84 -6.21 -2.26
C GLY A 173 -5.50 -6.58 -2.93
N SER A 174 -4.86 -7.67 -2.53
CA SER A 174 -3.51 -8.04 -2.98
C SER A 174 -3.58 -9.21 -3.96
N PRO A 175 -3.42 -8.96 -5.27
CA PRO A 175 -3.52 -10.00 -6.27
C PRO A 175 -2.25 -10.85 -6.29
N MET A 176 -2.41 -12.17 -6.43
CA MET A 176 -1.31 -13.11 -6.72
C MET A 176 -1.18 -13.40 -8.23
N ARG A 177 -2.05 -12.85 -9.01
CA ARG A 177 -2.06 -12.88 -10.46
C ARG A 177 -2.44 -11.49 -10.94
N LEU A 178 -1.63 -10.88 -11.76
CA LEU A 178 -1.95 -9.61 -12.40
C LEU A 178 -2.61 -9.90 -13.74
N ASP A 179 -3.87 -9.53 -13.84
CA ASP A 179 -4.73 -9.71 -15.01
C ASP A 179 -5.73 -8.55 -14.97
N LEU A 180 -5.42 -7.48 -15.68
CA LEU A 180 -6.26 -6.28 -15.77
C LEU A 180 -7.33 -6.43 -16.85
N GLY A 181 -7.18 -7.44 -17.69
CA GLY A 181 -8.10 -7.76 -18.80
C GLY A 181 -7.83 -7.00 -20.08
N GLY A 182 -8.11 -7.64 -21.21
CA GLY A 182 -8.07 -7.05 -22.54
C GLY A 182 -6.67 -6.73 -23.06
N PRO A 183 -6.56 -5.76 -24.02
CA PRO A 183 -5.30 -5.45 -24.69
C PRO A 183 -4.23 -4.88 -23.76
N VAL A 184 -4.59 -4.38 -22.58
CA VAL A 184 -3.64 -3.83 -21.60
C VAL A 184 -2.67 -4.91 -21.12
N ASP A 185 -3.14 -6.15 -20.89
CA ASP A 185 -2.31 -7.26 -20.42
C ASP A 185 -1.25 -7.66 -21.44
N ALA A 186 -1.55 -7.48 -22.73
CA ALA A 186 -0.59 -7.76 -23.79
C ALA A 186 0.39 -6.61 -24.02
N LEU A 187 -0.07 -5.38 -23.94
CA LEU A 187 0.72 -4.18 -24.31
C LEU A 187 1.61 -3.66 -23.18
N LEU A 188 1.10 -3.61 -21.95
CA LEU A 188 1.80 -2.99 -20.82
C LEU A 188 3.17 -3.64 -20.53
N PRO A 189 3.32 -4.97 -20.53
CA PRO A 189 4.62 -5.60 -20.32
C PRO A 189 5.63 -5.30 -21.43
N GLN A 190 5.16 -5.17 -22.68
CA GLN A 190 6.03 -4.87 -23.81
C GLN A 190 6.53 -3.43 -23.73
N VAL A 191 5.64 -2.47 -23.41
CA VAL A 191 6.02 -1.08 -23.20
C VAL A 191 6.96 -0.95 -22.00
N ALA A 192 6.65 -1.60 -20.89
CA ALA A 192 7.49 -1.59 -19.69
C ALA A 192 8.90 -2.13 -19.99
N ALA A 193 9.03 -3.19 -20.78
CA ALA A 193 10.33 -3.79 -21.13
C ALA A 193 11.22 -2.85 -21.95
N LEU A 194 10.67 -1.86 -22.64
CA LEU A 194 11.44 -0.88 -23.43
C LEU A 194 11.98 0.27 -22.57
N LEU A 195 11.51 0.43 -21.34
CA LEU A 195 11.91 1.52 -20.45
C LEU A 195 13.17 1.12 -19.67
N ASN A 196 14.00 2.12 -19.37
CA ASN A 196 15.21 1.88 -18.60
C ASN A 196 14.84 1.50 -17.14
N PRO A 197 15.27 0.32 -16.63
CA PRO A 197 14.97 -0.10 -15.26
C PRO A 197 15.57 0.82 -14.18
N GLY A 198 16.58 1.62 -14.51
CA GLY A 198 17.13 2.64 -13.62
C GLY A 198 16.28 3.91 -13.50
N TRP A 199 15.21 4.02 -14.27
CA TRP A 199 14.30 5.17 -14.19
C TRP A 199 13.26 5.01 -13.09
N TYR A 200 12.58 6.12 -12.81
CA TYR A 200 11.43 6.19 -11.94
C TYR A 200 10.16 6.45 -12.73
N PHE A 201 9.08 5.85 -12.30
CA PHE A 201 7.74 6.18 -12.76
C PHE A 201 7.25 7.39 -11.95
N PRO A 202 7.05 8.56 -12.57
CA PRO A 202 6.71 9.80 -11.87
C PRO A 202 5.20 9.84 -11.55
N ALA A 203 4.76 9.16 -10.51
CA ALA A 203 3.36 9.15 -10.10
C ALA A 203 2.96 10.40 -9.32
N LYS A 204 3.86 10.92 -8.49
CA LYS A 204 3.58 12.05 -7.60
C LYS A 204 3.32 13.37 -8.33
N GLY A 205 4.14 13.72 -9.31
CA GLY A 205 3.93 14.93 -10.08
C GLY A 205 2.57 14.98 -10.75
N PRO A 206 2.21 14.01 -11.61
CA PRO A 206 0.90 13.92 -12.23
C PRO A 206 -0.26 13.89 -11.22
N SER A 207 -0.11 13.22 -10.06
CA SER A 207 -1.17 13.19 -9.03
C SER A 207 -1.47 14.58 -8.49
N LEU A 208 -0.46 15.43 -8.24
CA LEU A 208 -0.67 16.80 -7.78
C LEU A 208 -1.46 17.65 -8.78
N PHE A 209 -1.21 17.47 -10.08
CA PHE A 209 -2.00 18.13 -11.12
C PHE A 209 -3.43 17.60 -11.22
N GLY A 210 -3.66 16.36 -10.84
CA GLY A 210 -4.98 15.73 -10.81
C GLY A 210 -5.87 16.16 -9.66
N ILE A 211 -5.33 16.75 -8.57
CA ILE A 211 -6.09 17.11 -7.37
C ILE A 211 -7.36 17.93 -7.68
N PRO A 212 -7.32 19.02 -8.47
CA PRO A 212 -8.52 19.79 -8.74
C PRO A 212 -9.58 19.02 -9.53
N LEU A 213 -9.18 17.98 -10.26
CA LEU A 213 -10.07 17.17 -11.11
C LEU A 213 -10.59 15.94 -10.39
N ALA A 214 -9.96 15.54 -9.27
CA ALA A 214 -10.36 14.37 -8.51
C ALA A 214 -11.81 14.53 -8.03
N GLY A 215 -12.66 13.62 -8.52
CA GLY A 215 -14.07 13.59 -8.20
C GLY A 215 -14.96 14.62 -8.88
N MET A 216 -14.44 15.48 -9.76
CA MET A 216 -15.27 16.41 -10.53
C MET A 216 -16.07 15.73 -11.65
N VAL A 217 -15.58 14.60 -12.13
CA VAL A 217 -16.23 13.80 -13.17
C VAL A 217 -16.74 12.53 -12.51
N GLN A 218 -18.03 12.48 -12.21
CA GLN A 218 -18.67 11.25 -11.76
C GLN A 218 -18.49 10.16 -12.83
N ASP A 219 -18.16 8.94 -12.38
CA ASP A 219 -17.94 7.80 -13.24
C ASP A 219 -16.72 7.91 -14.19
N ASN A 220 -15.70 8.70 -13.81
CA ASN A 220 -14.42 8.67 -14.51
C ASN A 220 -13.86 7.24 -14.51
N PRO A 221 -13.63 6.61 -15.69
CA PRO A 221 -13.13 5.24 -15.76
C PRO A 221 -11.85 4.99 -14.97
N THR A 222 -10.96 5.99 -14.88
CA THR A 222 -9.70 5.89 -14.13
C THR A 222 -9.97 5.82 -12.62
N GLU A 223 -10.91 6.62 -12.13
CA GLU A 223 -11.28 6.62 -10.71
C GLU A 223 -12.03 5.35 -10.34
N LEU A 224 -12.95 4.88 -11.17
CA LEU A 224 -13.68 3.63 -10.96
C LEU A 224 -12.80 2.38 -10.88
N VAL A 225 -11.57 2.44 -11.42
CA VAL A 225 -10.57 1.37 -11.25
C VAL A 225 -10.00 1.37 -9.84
N LEU A 226 -9.82 2.56 -9.24
CA LEU A 226 -9.17 2.73 -7.94
C LEU A 226 -10.12 2.56 -6.76
N TYR A 227 -11.37 3.03 -6.87
CA TYR A 227 -12.29 3.05 -5.74
C TYR A 227 -13.77 2.98 -6.18
N ASN A 228 -14.66 2.73 -5.22
CA ASN A 228 -16.11 2.87 -5.42
C ASN A 228 -16.55 4.26 -4.94
N PRO A 229 -17.08 5.14 -5.83
CA PRO A 229 -17.58 6.48 -5.45
C PRO A 229 -18.67 6.48 -4.38
N GLU A 230 -19.42 5.38 -4.23
CA GLU A 230 -20.43 5.23 -3.18
C GLU A 230 -19.82 5.03 -1.77
N ASN A 231 -18.55 4.73 -1.70
CA ASN A 231 -17.84 4.40 -0.46
C ASN A 231 -16.57 5.24 -0.21
N THR A 232 -16.29 6.21 -1.07
CA THR A 232 -15.11 7.08 -0.95
C THR A 232 -15.48 8.49 -1.40
N THR A 233 -15.05 9.52 -0.66
CA THR A 233 -15.34 10.91 -1.03
C THR A 233 -14.26 11.51 -1.94
N HIS A 234 -14.63 12.58 -2.65
CA HIS A 234 -13.67 13.36 -3.43
C HIS A 234 -12.53 13.91 -2.57
N LEU A 235 -12.85 14.39 -1.36
CA LEU A 235 -11.87 14.93 -0.43
C LEU A 235 -10.84 13.87 -0.01
N THR A 236 -11.28 12.65 0.24
CA THR A 236 -10.41 11.51 0.54
C THR A 236 -9.43 11.25 -0.60
N MET A 237 -9.91 11.27 -1.85
CA MET A 237 -9.06 11.06 -3.02
C MET A 237 -8.12 12.24 -3.28
N GLN A 238 -8.59 13.49 -3.10
CA GLN A 238 -7.73 14.68 -3.20
C GLN A 238 -6.60 14.65 -2.16
N ARG A 239 -6.88 14.24 -0.93
CA ARG A 239 -5.88 14.06 0.12
C ARG A 239 -4.88 12.95 -0.24
N LEU A 240 -5.37 11.82 -0.72
CA LEU A 240 -4.49 10.74 -1.19
C LEU A 240 -3.54 11.22 -2.28
N MET A 241 -4.05 11.93 -3.29
CA MET A 241 -3.24 12.51 -4.36
C MET A 241 -2.24 13.54 -3.85
N ALA A 242 -2.61 14.34 -2.83
CA ALA A 242 -1.76 15.40 -2.31
C ALA A 242 -0.53 14.87 -1.57
N TYR A 243 -0.68 13.81 -0.78
CA TYR A 243 0.41 13.35 0.11
C TYR A 243 0.53 11.84 0.32
N GLY A 244 -0.39 11.06 -0.19
CA GLY A 244 -0.34 9.58 -0.12
C GLY A 244 0.33 8.91 -1.31
N ILE A 245 0.62 9.65 -2.39
CA ILE A 245 1.23 9.14 -3.62
C ILE A 245 2.74 9.40 -3.64
N GLU A 246 3.50 8.42 -4.08
CA GLU A 246 4.95 8.48 -4.29
C GLU A 246 5.33 7.94 -5.67
N ASP A 247 6.49 8.36 -6.15
CA ASP A 247 7.11 7.78 -7.34
C ASP A 247 7.52 6.34 -7.06
N THR A 248 7.67 5.53 -8.10
CA THR A 248 8.10 4.14 -7.95
C THR A 248 9.18 3.75 -8.95
N GLY A 249 10.01 2.75 -8.60
CA GLY A 249 11.08 2.28 -9.45
C GLY A 249 10.55 1.57 -10.70
N MET A 250 11.12 1.90 -11.86
CA MET A 250 10.72 1.26 -13.13
C MET A 250 11.02 -0.24 -13.13
N ALA A 251 12.12 -0.69 -12.51
CA ALA A 251 12.43 -2.11 -12.41
C ALA A 251 11.36 -2.89 -11.61
N LEU A 252 10.76 -2.28 -10.57
CA LEU A 252 9.63 -2.88 -9.88
C LEU A 252 8.43 -3.04 -10.80
N LEU A 253 8.06 -1.99 -11.55
CA LEU A 253 6.96 -2.05 -12.52
C LEU A 253 7.19 -3.10 -13.59
N GLN A 254 8.43 -3.22 -14.10
CA GLN A 254 8.80 -4.25 -15.08
C GLN A 254 8.66 -5.65 -14.53
N GLN A 255 9.09 -5.89 -13.30
CA GLN A 255 8.96 -7.19 -12.67
C GLN A 255 7.48 -7.55 -12.43
N LEU A 256 6.67 -6.59 -11.97
CA LEU A 256 5.23 -6.78 -11.84
C LEU A 256 4.53 -6.99 -13.20
N ALA A 257 4.93 -6.26 -14.24
CA ALA A 257 4.42 -6.45 -15.59
C ALA A 257 4.78 -7.83 -16.15
N GLY A 258 5.95 -8.38 -15.82
CA GLY A 258 6.32 -9.75 -16.15
C GLY A 258 5.36 -10.80 -15.58
N MET A 259 4.76 -10.52 -14.42
CA MET A 259 3.74 -11.39 -13.83
C MET A 259 2.44 -11.41 -14.64
N MET A 260 2.12 -10.35 -15.38
CA MET A 260 0.95 -10.29 -16.27
C MET A 260 1.12 -11.26 -17.43
N GLN A 261 2.33 -11.36 -17.98
CA GLN A 261 2.62 -12.27 -19.09
C GLN A 261 2.62 -13.74 -18.69
N THR A 262 3.19 -14.04 -17.51
CA THR A 262 3.43 -15.43 -17.10
C THR A 262 2.33 -15.97 -16.17
N GLY A 263 1.52 -15.11 -15.57
CA GLY A 263 0.57 -15.45 -14.52
C GLY A 263 1.25 -15.91 -13.22
N GLU A 264 2.57 -15.73 -13.10
CA GLU A 264 3.37 -16.21 -11.98
C GLU A 264 4.17 -15.07 -11.32
N LEU A 265 4.19 -15.07 -10.01
CA LEU A 265 5.01 -14.19 -9.20
C LEU A 265 6.38 -14.86 -8.99
N LYS A 266 7.39 -14.39 -9.72
CA LYS A 266 8.76 -14.92 -9.66
C LYS A 266 9.77 -13.84 -9.26
N SER A 267 10.90 -14.28 -8.68
CA SER A 267 12.07 -13.43 -8.55
C SER A 267 12.62 -13.04 -9.93
N ARG A 268 13.39 -11.95 -9.97
CA ARG A 268 13.97 -11.39 -11.21
C ARG A 268 14.84 -12.40 -11.95
N ASP A 269 15.58 -13.22 -11.23
CA ASP A 269 16.40 -14.32 -11.75
C ASP A 269 15.59 -15.59 -12.09
N GLY A 270 14.30 -15.61 -11.79
CA GLY A 270 13.41 -16.77 -12.00
C GLY A 270 13.64 -17.93 -11.03
N ALA A 271 14.61 -17.84 -10.11
CA ALA A 271 14.97 -18.94 -9.22
C ALA A 271 13.89 -19.22 -8.16
N ARG A 272 13.15 -18.19 -7.74
CA ARG A 272 12.03 -18.32 -6.78
C ARG A 272 10.71 -18.10 -7.48
N ASN A 273 9.78 -19.05 -7.31
CA ASN A 273 8.37 -18.84 -7.64
C ASN A 273 7.60 -18.59 -6.34
N TYR A 274 7.39 -17.32 -6.00
CA TYR A 274 6.77 -16.91 -4.75
C TYR A 274 5.38 -17.50 -4.55
N ARG A 275 4.61 -17.69 -5.64
CA ARG A 275 3.31 -18.32 -5.56
C ARG A 275 3.39 -19.79 -5.13
N GLN A 276 4.35 -20.55 -5.67
CA GLN A 276 4.54 -21.94 -5.30
C GLN A 276 5.05 -22.09 -3.87
N LEU A 277 5.93 -21.17 -3.43
CA LEU A 277 6.47 -21.16 -2.07
C LEU A 277 5.40 -20.93 -1.00
N LEU A 278 4.25 -20.33 -1.33
CA LEU A 278 3.15 -20.13 -0.39
C LEU A 278 2.56 -21.43 0.17
N ALA A 279 2.74 -22.56 -0.50
CA ALA A 279 2.30 -23.86 -0.01
C ALA A 279 2.97 -24.24 1.32
N GLY A 280 4.19 -23.75 1.59
CA GLY A 280 4.93 -23.99 2.84
C GLY A 280 4.68 -22.98 3.95
N VAL A 281 3.89 -21.95 3.71
CA VAL A 281 3.62 -20.89 4.71
C VAL A 281 2.74 -21.45 5.82
N THR A 282 3.18 -21.27 7.08
CA THR A 282 2.45 -21.70 8.29
C THR A 282 1.85 -20.54 9.08
N THR A 283 2.30 -19.31 8.83
CA THR A 283 1.72 -18.11 9.44
C THR A 283 0.25 -17.98 9.04
N PRO A 284 -0.68 -17.77 10.01
CA PRO A 284 -2.08 -17.52 9.71
C PRO A 284 -2.26 -16.26 8.84
N VAL A 285 -3.01 -16.37 7.73
CA VAL A 285 -3.24 -15.25 6.80
C VAL A 285 -4.72 -15.04 6.53
N LEU A 286 -5.20 -13.83 6.79
CA LEU A 286 -6.50 -13.34 6.33
C LEU A 286 -6.34 -12.72 4.94
N VAL A 287 -7.17 -13.13 3.99
CA VAL A 287 -7.20 -12.58 2.64
C VAL A 287 -8.53 -11.86 2.43
N VAL A 288 -8.46 -10.55 2.21
CA VAL A 288 -9.62 -9.67 2.00
C VAL A 288 -9.64 -9.18 0.56
N ALA A 289 -10.78 -9.30 -0.10
CA ALA A 289 -11.01 -8.79 -1.45
C ALA A 289 -12.18 -7.81 -1.47
N GLY A 290 -12.11 -6.79 -2.31
CA GLY A 290 -13.24 -5.92 -2.63
C GLY A 290 -14.07 -6.50 -3.78
N LYS A 291 -15.39 -6.49 -3.66
CA LYS A 291 -16.29 -7.02 -4.69
C LYS A 291 -16.19 -6.24 -6.00
N ARG A 292 -16.00 -4.91 -5.92
CA ARG A 292 -15.89 -3.99 -7.04
C ARG A 292 -14.43 -3.59 -7.36
N ASP A 293 -13.46 -4.27 -6.75
CA ASP A 293 -12.04 -4.00 -7.00
C ASP A 293 -11.67 -4.40 -8.43
N ARG A 294 -11.30 -3.40 -9.24
CA ARG A 294 -10.89 -3.59 -10.64
C ARG A 294 -9.39 -3.65 -10.82
N MET A 295 -8.61 -3.17 -9.83
CA MET A 295 -7.15 -3.30 -9.84
C MET A 295 -6.70 -4.68 -9.39
N ALA A 296 -7.39 -5.24 -8.39
CA ALA A 296 -7.16 -6.58 -7.86
C ALA A 296 -8.48 -7.38 -7.90
N PRO A 297 -8.93 -7.82 -9.09
CA PRO A 297 -10.18 -8.54 -9.23
C PRO A 297 -10.25 -9.76 -8.31
N VAL A 298 -11.44 -10.07 -7.82
CA VAL A 298 -11.68 -11.16 -6.87
C VAL A 298 -10.97 -12.47 -7.25
N PRO A 299 -10.98 -12.94 -8.52
CA PRO A 299 -10.26 -14.16 -8.92
C PRO A 299 -8.74 -14.06 -8.71
N ALA A 300 -8.15 -12.87 -8.93
CA ALA A 300 -6.72 -12.61 -8.79
C ALA A 300 -6.28 -12.62 -7.31
N VAL A 301 -7.07 -12.01 -6.43
CA VAL A 301 -6.85 -12.05 -4.96
C VAL A 301 -7.07 -13.47 -4.44
N LYS A 302 -8.11 -14.15 -4.91
CA LYS A 302 -8.43 -15.53 -4.51
C LYS A 302 -7.34 -16.53 -4.93
N ALA A 303 -6.54 -16.21 -5.95
CA ALA A 303 -5.39 -17.03 -6.32
C ALA A 303 -4.34 -17.08 -5.20
N GLY A 304 -4.10 -15.97 -4.49
CA GLY A 304 -3.25 -15.94 -3.29
C GLY A 304 -3.80 -16.79 -2.16
N TYR A 305 -5.09 -16.62 -1.85
CA TYR A 305 -5.77 -17.46 -0.86
C TYR A 305 -5.62 -18.95 -1.14
N ARG A 306 -5.79 -19.37 -2.39
CA ARG A 306 -5.66 -20.77 -2.78
C ARG A 306 -4.25 -21.31 -2.67
N ALA A 307 -3.24 -20.46 -2.92
CA ALA A 307 -1.83 -20.86 -2.89
C ALA A 307 -1.28 -21.04 -1.46
N LEU A 308 -1.84 -20.35 -0.47
CA LEU A 308 -1.43 -20.50 0.94
C LEU A 308 -1.68 -21.92 1.44
N GLY A 309 -0.68 -22.55 2.06
CA GLY A 309 -0.78 -23.90 2.62
C GLY A 309 -1.26 -23.97 4.07
N GLY A 310 -0.97 -22.93 4.86
CA GLY A 310 -1.29 -22.88 6.29
C GLY A 310 -2.69 -22.37 6.63
N PRO A 311 -2.92 -22.01 7.90
CA PRO A 311 -4.18 -21.45 8.36
C PRO A 311 -4.53 -20.19 7.58
N LYS A 312 -5.72 -20.13 7.03
CA LYS A 312 -6.14 -19.00 6.19
C LYS A 312 -7.63 -18.75 6.26
N GLU A 313 -8.00 -17.48 6.17
CA GLU A 313 -9.38 -17.05 6.06
C GLU A 313 -9.60 -16.19 4.83
N TRP A 314 -10.83 -16.24 4.31
CA TRP A 314 -11.28 -15.46 3.16
C TRP A 314 -12.41 -14.52 3.55
N ARG A 315 -12.29 -13.26 3.15
CA ARG A 315 -13.38 -12.28 3.27
C ARG A 315 -13.57 -11.56 1.94
N LEU A 316 -14.80 -11.48 1.48
CA LEU A 316 -15.22 -10.67 0.34
C LEU A 316 -16.06 -9.51 0.85
N MET A 317 -15.59 -8.29 0.61
CA MET A 317 -16.27 -7.07 1.03
C MET A 317 -17.22 -6.60 -0.07
N GLY A 318 -18.51 -6.80 0.14
CA GLY A 318 -19.57 -6.46 -0.79
C GLY A 318 -20.94 -6.64 -0.17
N VAL A 319 -21.96 -6.03 -0.79
CA VAL A 319 -23.33 -6.00 -0.28
C VAL A 319 -23.88 -7.41 -0.08
N GLU A 320 -23.66 -8.30 -1.01
CA GLU A 320 -24.07 -9.71 -0.91
C GLU A 320 -23.43 -10.49 0.24
N ASN A 321 -22.37 -9.93 0.84
CA ASN A 321 -21.62 -10.53 1.95
C ASN A 321 -21.84 -9.76 3.27
N GLY A 322 -22.84 -8.89 3.34
CA GLY A 322 -23.25 -8.17 4.54
C GLY A 322 -22.61 -6.80 4.74
N ALA A 323 -21.77 -6.33 3.79
CA ALA A 323 -21.29 -4.95 3.80
C ALA A 323 -22.37 -3.98 3.27
N ARG A 324 -22.27 -2.69 3.60
CA ARG A 324 -23.22 -1.67 3.12
C ARG A 324 -22.91 -1.15 1.72
N ALA A 325 -21.73 -1.46 1.19
CA ALA A 325 -21.32 -1.13 -0.16
C ALA A 325 -20.45 -2.23 -0.76
N ASP A 326 -20.34 -2.27 -2.09
CA ASP A 326 -19.36 -3.07 -2.79
C ASP A 326 -18.01 -2.33 -2.75
N TYR A 327 -17.00 -2.91 -2.16
CA TYR A 327 -15.69 -2.28 -1.97
C TYR A 327 -14.85 -2.30 -3.24
N GLY A 328 -14.28 -1.15 -3.61
CA GLY A 328 -13.20 -1.00 -4.59
C GLY A 328 -11.83 -1.23 -3.96
N HIS A 329 -10.77 -0.91 -4.72
CA HIS A 329 -9.38 -1.17 -4.31
C HIS A 329 -8.97 -0.36 -3.08
N MET A 330 -9.07 0.97 -3.19
CA MET A 330 -8.68 1.90 -2.11
C MET A 330 -9.64 1.88 -0.93
N ASP A 331 -10.90 1.52 -1.17
CA ASP A 331 -11.96 1.51 -0.17
C ASP A 331 -11.66 0.54 0.98
N LEU A 332 -10.89 -0.52 0.73
CA LEU A 332 -10.50 -1.48 1.77
C LEU A 332 -9.68 -0.82 2.90
N VAL A 333 -8.99 0.29 2.58
CA VAL A 333 -8.16 1.03 3.55
C VAL A 333 -8.59 2.48 3.75
N LEU A 334 -9.30 3.10 2.80
CA LEU A 334 -9.68 4.51 2.83
C LEU A 334 -11.18 4.74 2.62
N GLY A 335 -11.99 3.68 2.54
CA GLY A 335 -13.44 3.81 2.39
C GLY A 335 -14.09 4.38 3.65
N GLU A 336 -15.15 5.18 3.45
CA GLU A 336 -15.95 5.81 4.52
C GLU A 336 -16.43 4.81 5.59
N ARG A 337 -16.60 3.54 5.20
CA ARG A 337 -17.09 2.46 6.07
C ARG A 337 -15.99 1.46 6.48
N ALA A 338 -14.75 1.67 6.05
CA ALA A 338 -13.66 0.73 6.33
C ALA A 338 -13.44 0.53 7.84
N ALA A 339 -13.56 1.61 8.62
CA ALA A 339 -13.43 1.60 10.08
C ALA A 339 -14.49 0.74 10.81
N THR A 340 -15.65 0.51 10.17
CA THR A 340 -16.75 -0.26 10.77
C THR A 340 -16.94 -1.62 10.14
N GLU A 341 -16.40 -1.86 8.94
CA GLU A 341 -16.67 -3.09 8.19
C GLU A 341 -15.41 -3.89 7.85
N VAL A 342 -14.26 -3.24 7.57
CA VAL A 342 -13.03 -3.92 7.14
C VAL A 342 -12.04 -4.08 8.29
N TRP A 343 -11.70 -2.98 8.97
CA TRP A 343 -10.66 -2.99 10.01
C TRP A 343 -11.03 -3.85 11.22
N PRO A 344 -12.31 -3.91 11.68
CA PRO A 344 -12.71 -4.85 12.73
C PRO A 344 -12.50 -6.32 12.35
N VAL A 345 -12.71 -6.69 11.08
CA VAL A 345 -12.45 -8.06 10.60
C VAL A 345 -10.98 -8.42 10.69
N VAL A 346 -10.09 -7.46 10.37
CA VAL A 346 -8.64 -7.66 10.49
C VAL A 346 -8.23 -7.77 11.96
N LEU A 347 -8.77 -6.89 12.82
CA LEU A 347 -8.47 -6.92 14.26
C LEU A 347 -8.92 -8.24 14.90
N ASP A 348 -10.17 -8.66 14.67
CA ASP A 348 -10.70 -9.93 15.18
C ASP A 348 -9.84 -11.13 14.75
N PHE A 349 -9.40 -11.14 13.50
CA PHE A 349 -8.48 -12.17 13.02
C PHE A 349 -7.17 -12.17 13.80
N PHE A 350 -6.56 -11.00 14.03
CA PHE A 350 -5.33 -10.90 14.83
C PHE A 350 -5.53 -11.35 16.27
N GLU A 351 -6.65 -10.99 16.90
CA GLU A 351 -6.96 -11.38 18.29
C GLU A 351 -7.12 -12.89 18.44
N ARG A 352 -7.81 -13.54 17.51
CA ARG A 352 -7.96 -15.01 17.50
C ARG A 352 -6.64 -15.77 17.33
N HIS A 353 -5.63 -15.15 16.71
CA HIS A 353 -4.32 -15.73 16.48
C HIS A 353 -3.21 -15.16 17.38
N SER A 354 -3.57 -14.31 18.34
CA SER A 354 -2.62 -13.71 19.30
C SER A 354 -2.34 -14.57 20.53
N ARG A 355 -3.09 -15.66 20.71
CA ARG A 355 -2.99 -16.57 21.84
C ARG A 355 -1.90 -17.62 21.65
#